data_49715490b73193a7515c22d79aed084e
#
_entry.id   49715490b73193a7515c22d79aed084e
#
_cell.length_a   1.000
_cell.length_b   1.000
_cell.length_c   1.000
_cell.angle_alpha   90.00
_cell.angle_beta   90.00
_cell.angle_gamma   90.00
#
_symmetry.space_group_name_H-M   'P 1'
#
loop_
_entity.id
_entity.type
_entity.pdbx_description
1 polymer ?
#
loop_
_entity_poly.entity_id
_entity_poly.type
_entity_poly.pdbx_seq_one_letter_code
_entity_poly.pdbx_strand_id
1 'polypeptide(L)'
;LPTGAKVGSDQPGGDRIDLGVDVEIIRASLIESDLARFEEICVDAAVALGNAMKQVESTDREIDVAGLITHALWQADLEIAFLGVAGEERVHKFRHPLPTDAVVGNRVSASICAKRKGLIASSTRIVTFGSVTDQMLSDYTSIFKVEAALLDATVVGKPFSDPINAAIAAYPANGFDADEWTKHHQGG
;
A
#
# COMPACT_ATOMS: atom_id res chain seq x y z
N LEU A 1 -28.35 5.89 26.82
CA LEU A 1 -27.63 7.10 27.23
C LEU A 1 -28.49 7.87 28.26
N PRO A 2 -27.89 8.58 29.24
CA PRO A 2 -28.63 9.43 30.17
C PRO A 2 -29.42 10.50 29.39
N THR A 3 -30.61 10.87 29.91
CA THR A 3 -31.42 11.93 29.30
C THR A 3 -30.59 13.25 29.26
N GLY A 4 -30.51 13.87 28.09
CA GLY A 4 -29.73 15.09 27.90
C GLY A 4 -28.21 14.92 27.71
N ALA A 5 -27.73 13.67 27.58
CA ALA A 5 -26.32 13.43 27.25
C ALA A 5 -25.97 13.95 25.86
N LYS A 6 -24.91 14.73 25.76
CA LYS A 6 -24.31 15.10 24.47
C LYS A 6 -23.45 13.94 23.95
N VAL A 7 -23.62 13.59 22.70
CA VAL A 7 -22.86 12.52 22.03
C VAL A 7 -21.90 13.16 21.04
N GLY A 8 -20.61 12.90 21.21
CA GLY A 8 -19.61 13.20 20.21
C GLY A 8 -19.45 12.02 19.23
N SER A 9 -19.11 12.29 17.98
CA SER A 9 -18.90 11.29 16.95
C SER A 9 -17.92 11.79 15.91
N ASP A 10 -17.10 10.90 15.38
CA ASP A 10 -16.28 11.11 14.17
C ASP A 10 -17.10 11.00 12.87
N GLN A 11 -18.39 10.61 13.02
CA GLN A 11 -19.34 10.57 11.92
C GLN A 11 -20.32 11.75 12.08
N PRO A 12 -20.26 12.78 11.21
CA PRO A 12 -21.19 13.91 11.29
C PRO A 12 -22.62 13.47 11.03
N GLY A 13 -23.57 14.11 11.75
CA GLY A 13 -25.01 13.91 11.52
C GLY A 13 -25.87 13.95 12.78
N GLY A 14 -27.11 14.47 12.64
CA GLY A 14 -28.05 14.69 13.73
C GLY A 14 -27.54 15.68 14.76
N ASP A 15 -27.93 15.50 16.02
CA ASP A 15 -27.55 16.36 17.16
C ASP A 15 -26.19 15.98 17.77
N ARG A 16 -25.33 15.29 17.01
CA ARG A 16 -24.00 14.89 17.47
C ARG A 16 -23.02 16.04 17.34
N ILE A 17 -22.11 16.12 18.32
CA ILE A 17 -20.96 17.01 18.24
C ILE A 17 -19.95 16.33 17.29
N ASP A 18 -19.53 17.04 16.24
CA ASP A 18 -18.48 16.56 15.34
C ASP A 18 -17.14 16.57 16.08
N LEU A 19 -16.55 15.40 16.24
CA LEU A 19 -15.22 15.16 16.84
C LEU A 19 -14.25 14.56 15.81
N GLY A 20 -14.55 14.60 14.52
CA GLY A 20 -13.75 13.98 13.47
C GLY A 20 -12.28 14.39 13.55
N VAL A 21 -12.02 15.68 13.57
CA VAL A 21 -10.66 16.24 13.64
C VAL A 21 -9.96 15.86 14.95
N ASP A 22 -10.66 15.91 16.08
CA ASP A 22 -10.07 15.56 17.39
C ASP A 22 -9.68 14.07 17.43
N VAL A 23 -10.53 13.21 16.89
CA VAL A 23 -10.25 11.76 16.81
C VAL A 23 -9.08 11.48 15.86
N GLU A 24 -9.01 12.16 14.71
CA GLU A 24 -7.87 12.04 13.79
C GLU A 24 -6.55 12.45 14.44
N ILE A 25 -6.52 13.58 15.14
CA ILE A 25 -5.31 14.05 15.86
C ILE A 25 -4.86 13.03 16.92
N ILE A 26 -5.81 12.48 17.69
CA ILE A 26 -5.50 11.48 18.72
C ILE A 26 -4.94 10.19 18.09
N ARG A 27 -5.49 9.77 16.95
CA ARG A 27 -5.10 8.55 16.25
C ARG A 27 -3.82 8.70 15.43
N ALA A 28 -3.47 9.91 14.99
CA ALA A 28 -2.29 10.17 14.17
C ALA A 28 -0.98 9.95 14.91
N SER A 29 -0.96 10.11 16.24
CA SER A 29 0.24 9.94 17.04
C SER A 29 0.38 8.49 17.50
N LEU A 30 1.46 7.83 17.07
CA LEU A 30 1.83 6.51 17.55
C LEU A 30 2.60 6.63 18.86
N ILE A 31 2.31 5.75 19.81
CA ILE A 31 3.11 5.59 21.02
C ILE A 31 4.29 4.63 20.76
N GLU A 32 5.30 4.66 21.64
CA GLU A 32 6.51 3.85 21.45
C GLU A 32 6.22 2.35 21.22
N SER A 33 5.26 1.81 21.97
CA SER A 33 4.84 0.41 21.80
C SER A 33 4.13 0.15 20.44
N ASP A 34 3.53 1.16 19.83
CA ASP A 34 2.94 1.03 18.49
C ASP A 34 4.02 1.07 17.42
N LEU A 35 5.05 1.89 17.60
CA LEU A 35 6.19 1.95 16.68
C LEU A 35 6.89 0.60 16.59
N ALA A 36 7.20 -0.04 17.73
CA ALA A 36 7.82 -1.36 17.77
C ALA A 36 6.95 -2.41 17.04
N ARG A 37 5.63 -2.42 17.33
CA ARG A 37 4.68 -3.33 16.66
C ARG A 37 4.55 -3.06 15.16
N PHE A 38 4.65 -1.78 14.77
CA PHE A 38 4.58 -1.39 13.36
C PHE A 38 5.82 -1.87 12.59
N GLU A 39 7.00 -1.75 13.21
CA GLU A 39 8.24 -2.28 12.63
C GLU A 39 8.15 -3.80 12.43
N GLU A 40 7.70 -4.54 13.45
CA GLU A 40 7.51 -5.99 13.38
C GLU A 40 6.57 -6.39 12.22
N ILE A 41 5.39 -5.76 12.12
CA ILE A 41 4.44 -6.10 11.06
C ILE A 41 4.97 -5.77 9.66
N CYS A 42 5.71 -4.67 9.51
CA CYS A 42 6.33 -4.30 8.23
C CYS A 42 7.37 -5.35 7.78
N VAL A 43 8.21 -5.80 8.70
CA VAL A 43 9.21 -6.84 8.43
C VAL A 43 8.53 -8.17 8.09
N ASP A 44 7.60 -8.62 8.92
CA ASP A 44 6.90 -9.90 8.72
C ASP A 44 6.13 -9.92 7.40
N ALA A 45 5.41 -8.84 7.07
CA ALA A 45 4.67 -8.71 5.82
C ALA A 45 5.60 -8.72 4.60
N ALA A 46 6.73 -7.99 4.67
CA ALA A 46 7.71 -7.96 3.59
C ALA A 46 8.37 -9.33 3.36
N VAL A 47 8.69 -10.05 4.44
CA VAL A 47 9.28 -11.40 4.39
C VAL A 47 8.27 -12.40 3.86
N ALA A 48 7.04 -12.41 4.37
CA ALA A 48 5.98 -13.32 3.93
C ALA A 48 5.68 -13.15 2.45
N LEU A 49 5.45 -11.91 2.00
CA LEU A 49 5.22 -11.61 0.59
C LEU A 49 6.42 -11.99 -0.27
N GLY A 50 7.64 -11.61 0.14
CA GLY A 50 8.85 -11.91 -0.60
C GLY A 50 9.11 -13.41 -0.77
N ASN A 51 8.83 -14.22 0.26
CA ASN A 51 8.99 -15.67 0.20
C ASN A 51 7.91 -16.35 -0.65
N ALA A 52 6.67 -15.87 -0.62
CA ALA A 52 5.62 -16.35 -1.51
C ALA A 52 5.96 -16.04 -2.98
N MET A 53 6.37 -14.81 -3.27
CA MET A 53 6.68 -14.39 -4.63
C MET A 53 7.89 -15.09 -5.26
N LYS A 54 8.81 -15.64 -4.46
CA LYS A 54 9.91 -16.47 -4.95
C LYS A 54 9.49 -17.84 -5.45
N GLN A 55 8.29 -18.30 -5.10
CA GLN A 55 7.75 -19.61 -5.49
C GLN A 55 6.87 -19.54 -6.74
N VAL A 56 6.57 -18.32 -7.20
CA VAL A 56 5.69 -18.10 -8.35
C VAL A 56 6.40 -18.48 -9.64
N GLU A 57 5.68 -19.15 -10.54
CA GLU A 57 6.12 -19.50 -11.87
C GLU A 57 5.32 -18.76 -12.96
N SER A 58 5.89 -18.57 -14.15
CA SER A 58 5.25 -17.84 -15.25
C SER A 58 3.95 -18.48 -15.75
N THR A 59 3.76 -19.76 -15.44
CA THR A 59 2.58 -20.58 -15.81
C THR A 59 1.48 -20.56 -14.75
N ASP A 60 1.73 -20.00 -13.58
CA ASP A 60 0.73 -19.91 -12.52
C ASP A 60 -0.42 -18.99 -12.93
N ARG A 61 -1.60 -19.23 -12.38
CA ARG A 61 -2.71 -18.29 -12.47
C ARG A 61 -2.62 -17.26 -11.36
N GLU A 62 -3.15 -16.08 -11.59
CA GLU A 62 -3.19 -15.02 -10.55
C GLU A 62 -3.82 -15.51 -9.24
N ILE A 63 -4.84 -16.37 -9.33
CA ILE A 63 -5.50 -16.93 -8.15
C ILE A 63 -4.62 -17.92 -7.38
N ASP A 64 -3.74 -18.65 -8.08
CA ASP A 64 -2.78 -19.58 -7.45
C ASP A 64 -1.72 -18.77 -6.68
N VAL A 65 -1.23 -17.69 -7.29
CA VAL A 65 -0.32 -16.72 -6.63
C VAL A 65 -0.96 -16.11 -5.38
N ALA A 66 -2.24 -15.71 -5.48
CA ALA A 66 -2.98 -15.19 -4.33
C ALA A 66 -3.10 -16.24 -3.21
N GLY A 67 -3.28 -17.50 -3.55
CA GLY A 67 -3.27 -18.63 -2.60
C GLY A 67 -1.95 -18.77 -1.86
N LEU A 68 -0.82 -18.70 -2.57
CA LEU A 68 0.53 -18.74 -1.98
C LEU A 68 0.75 -17.58 -0.99
N ILE A 69 0.40 -16.37 -1.40
CA ILE A 69 0.53 -15.17 -0.56
C ILE A 69 -0.36 -15.27 0.67
N THR A 70 -1.62 -15.68 0.49
CA THR A 70 -2.58 -15.87 1.58
C THR A 70 -2.03 -16.85 2.63
N HIS A 71 -1.52 -17.98 2.18
CA HIS A 71 -0.91 -18.97 3.06
C HIS A 71 0.27 -18.40 3.85
N ALA A 72 1.19 -17.70 3.18
CA ALA A 72 2.37 -17.11 3.81
C ALA A 72 2.02 -16.04 4.85
N LEU A 73 1.02 -15.21 4.57
CA LEU A 73 0.56 -14.17 5.50
C LEU A 73 -0.07 -14.78 6.75
N TRP A 74 -0.95 -15.79 6.60
CA TRP A 74 -1.56 -16.45 7.75
C TRP A 74 -0.55 -17.25 8.58
N GLN A 75 0.50 -17.82 7.98
CA GLN A 75 1.59 -18.43 8.73
C GLN A 75 2.38 -17.42 9.58
N ALA A 76 2.40 -16.16 9.16
CA ALA A 76 3.02 -15.06 9.89
C ALA A 76 2.07 -14.32 10.85
N ASP A 77 0.88 -14.88 11.15
CA ASP A 77 -0.15 -14.25 11.99
C ASP A 77 -0.58 -12.86 11.47
N LEU A 78 -0.73 -12.76 10.13
CA LEU A 78 -1.13 -11.55 9.44
C LEU A 78 -2.49 -11.75 8.76
N GLU A 79 -3.46 -10.91 9.13
CA GLU A 79 -4.74 -10.81 8.44
C GLU A 79 -4.57 -10.08 7.10
N ILE A 80 -5.41 -10.39 6.13
CA ILE A 80 -5.40 -9.75 4.82
C ILE A 80 -6.50 -8.68 4.78
N ALA A 81 -6.10 -7.40 4.79
CA ALA A 81 -7.03 -6.29 4.55
C ALA A 81 -7.23 -6.03 3.05
N PHE A 82 -6.18 -6.27 2.24
CA PHE A 82 -6.23 -6.22 0.79
C PHE A 82 -5.19 -7.16 0.19
N LEU A 83 -5.55 -7.78 -0.94
CA LEU A 83 -4.66 -8.57 -1.78
C LEU A 83 -5.01 -8.34 -3.25
N GLY A 84 -4.08 -7.76 -3.99
CA GLY A 84 -4.16 -7.57 -5.43
C GLY A 84 -3.09 -8.38 -6.12
N VAL A 85 -3.46 -9.08 -7.20
CA VAL A 85 -2.52 -9.80 -8.07
C VAL A 85 -2.89 -9.53 -9.52
N ALA A 86 -1.90 -9.17 -10.34
CA ALA A 86 -2.07 -9.03 -11.78
C ALA A 86 -0.87 -9.58 -12.52
N GLY A 87 -1.14 -10.39 -13.54
CA GLY A 87 -0.18 -10.81 -14.55
C GLY A 87 0.10 -9.70 -15.58
N GLU A 88 1.02 -10.00 -16.51
CA GLU A 88 1.60 -9.07 -17.49
C GLU A 88 0.58 -8.19 -18.23
N GLU A 89 -0.51 -8.78 -18.73
CA GLU A 89 -1.50 -8.01 -19.49
C GLU A 89 -2.40 -7.12 -18.61
N ARG A 90 -2.61 -7.53 -17.37
CA ARG A 90 -3.56 -6.87 -16.47
C ARG A 90 -2.91 -5.82 -15.57
N VAL A 91 -1.62 -5.92 -15.29
CA VAL A 91 -0.91 -4.97 -14.42
C VAL A 91 -1.00 -3.53 -14.92
N HIS A 92 -1.08 -3.32 -16.23
CA HIS A 92 -1.20 -2.00 -16.85
C HIS A 92 -2.65 -1.50 -16.98
N LYS A 93 -3.64 -2.37 -16.74
CA LYS A 93 -5.06 -2.04 -16.98
C LYS A 93 -5.83 -1.74 -15.71
N PHE A 94 -5.38 -2.29 -14.58
CA PHE A 94 -6.13 -2.23 -13.34
C PHE A 94 -5.25 -1.73 -12.19
N ARG A 95 -5.72 -0.71 -11.50
CA ARG A 95 -5.04 -0.13 -10.32
C ARG A 95 -5.11 -1.05 -9.10
N HIS A 96 -6.25 -1.67 -8.87
CA HIS A 96 -6.51 -2.63 -7.79
C HIS A 96 -6.99 -3.96 -8.39
N PRO A 97 -6.09 -4.73 -9.00
CA PRO A 97 -6.47 -5.93 -9.69
C PRO A 97 -6.79 -7.05 -8.69
N LEU A 98 -8.04 -7.47 -8.65
CA LEU A 98 -8.37 -8.72 -7.97
C LEU A 98 -7.84 -9.89 -8.80
N PRO A 99 -7.31 -10.96 -8.14
CA PRO A 99 -6.78 -12.13 -8.82
C PRO A 99 -7.87 -12.86 -9.62
N THR A 100 -7.50 -13.35 -10.78
CA THR A 100 -8.38 -14.10 -11.71
C THR A 100 -7.73 -15.41 -12.13
N ASP A 101 -8.40 -16.16 -13.01
CA ASP A 101 -7.83 -17.37 -13.64
C ASP A 101 -6.81 -17.06 -14.75
N ALA A 102 -6.51 -15.79 -15.02
CA ALA A 102 -5.50 -15.41 -16.00
C ALA A 102 -4.11 -15.91 -15.59
N VAL A 103 -3.33 -16.38 -16.56
CA VAL A 103 -1.94 -16.78 -16.36
C VAL A 103 -1.08 -15.53 -16.16
N VAL A 104 -0.13 -15.60 -15.24
CA VAL A 104 0.72 -14.44 -14.88
C VAL A 104 1.64 -14.00 -16.02
N GLY A 105 2.11 -14.91 -16.87
CA GLY A 105 2.96 -14.59 -18.02
C GLY A 105 4.38 -14.16 -17.60
N ASN A 106 4.97 -13.21 -18.36
CA ASN A 106 6.35 -12.79 -18.11
C ASN A 106 6.53 -11.88 -16.89
N ARG A 107 5.46 -11.39 -16.32
CA ARG A 107 5.50 -10.50 -15.15
C ARG A 107 4.26 -10.67 -14.29
N VAL A 108 4.45 -10.58 -12.99
CA VAL A 108 3.36 -10.52 -12.02
C VAL A 108 3.65 -9.44 -10.98
N SER A 109 2.64 -8.67 -10.66
CA SER A 109 2.62 -7.73 -9.53
C SER A 109 1.68 -8.25 -8.47
N ALA A 110 2.13 -8.25 -7.22
CA ALA A 110 1.31 -8.56 -6.06
C ALA A 110 1.42 -7.45 -5.03
N SER A 111 0.28 -6.93 -4.59
CA SER A 111 0.17 -5.89 -3.56
C SER A 111 -0.67 -6.40 -2.40
N ILE A 112 -0.20 -6.17 -1.19
CA ILE A 112 -0.89 -6.55 0.04
C ILE A 112 -1.08 -5.34 0.95
N CYS A 113 -2.16 -5.37 1.74
CA CYS A 113 -2.27 -4.65 3.00
C CYS A 113 -2.44 -5.72 4.08
N ALA A 114 -1.35 -6.00 4.79
CA ALA A 114 -1.32 -6.98 5.87
C ALA A 114 -1.65 -6.29 7.20
N LYS A 115 -2.46 -6.92 8.04
CA LYS A 115 -2.97 -6.32 9.27
C LYS A 115 -2.66 -7.21 10.47
N ARG A 116 -2.24 -6.61 11.58
CA ARG A 116 -2.11 -7.27 12.90
C ARG A 116 -2.43 -6.27 13.99
N LYS A 117 -3.35 -6.63 14.90
CA LYS A 117 -3.71 -5.80 16.08
C LYS A 117 -4.04 -4.34 15.75
N GLY A 118 -4.73 -4.12 14.63
CA GLY A 118 -5.17 -2.79 14.20
C GLY A 118 -4.15 -2.00 13.37
N LEU A 119 -2.89 -2.42 13.30
CA LEU A 119 -1.87 -1.83 12.43
C LEU A 119 -1.88 -2.49 11.05
N ILE A 120 -1.60 -1.72 10.01
CA ILE A 120 -1.58 -2.19 8.62
C ILE A 120 -0.24 -1.87 7.98
N ALA A 121 0.38 -2.88 7.36
CA ALA A 121 1.56 -2.74 6.54
C ALA A 121 1.22 -3.01 5.08
N SER A 122 1.52 -2.05 4.20
CA SER A 122 1.33 -2.18 2.76
C SER A 122 2.65 -2.52 2.09
N SER A 123 2.63 -3.46 1.16
CA SER A 123 3.82 -3.84 0.40
C SER A 123 3.45 -4.34 -0.99
N THR A 124 4.31 -4.06 -1.96
CA THR A 124 4.18 -4.58 -3.33
C THR A 124 5.46 -5.30 -3.74
N ARG A 125 5.32 -6.37 -4.49
CA ARG A 125 6.43 -7.07 -5.16
C ARG A 125 6.07 -7.33 -6.60
N ILE A 126 7.07 -7.16 -7.46
CA ILE A 126 6.97 -7.49 -8.87
C ILE A 126 8.03 -8.55 -9.17
N VAL A 127 7.61 -9.62 -9.86
CA VAL A 127 8.50 -10.66 -10.38
C VAL A 127 8.44 -10.61 -11.90
N THR A 128 9.59 -10.64 -12.54
CA THR A 128 9.75 -10.71 -13.98
C THR A 128 10.48 -12.00 -14.35
N PHE A 129 9.88 -12.82 -15.20
CA PHE A 129 10.44 -14.12 -15.65
C PHE A 129 11.27 -13.99 -16.91
N GLY A 130 11.13 -12.89 -17.62
CA GLY A 130 11.89 -12.58 -18.83
C GLY A 130 12.98 -11.54 -18.61
N SER A 131 13.44 -10.94 -19.70
CA SER A 131 14.39 -9.85 -19.65
C SER A 131 13.76 -8.56 -19.13
N VAL A 132 14.44 -7.90 -18.23
CA VAL A 132 14.11 -6.54 -17.82
C VAL A 132 14.60 -5.61 -18.91
N THR A 133 13.74 -4.76 -19.47
CA THR A 133 14.12 -3.80 -20.51
C THR A 133 14.74 -2.55 -19.90
N ASP A 134 15.58 -1.83 -20.71
CA ASP A 134 16.15 -0.55 -20.29
C ASP A 134 15.05 0.48 -19.93
N GLN A 135 13.92 0.44 -20.65
CA GLN A 135 12.79 1.30 -20.34
C GLN A 135 12.21 1.02 -18.96
N MET A 136 12.02 -0.26 -18.59
CA MET A 136 11.56 -0.64 -17.26
C MET A 136 12.51 -0.14 -16.17
N LEU A 137 13.82 -0.29 -16.36
CA LEU A 137 14.82 0.19 -15.40
C LEU A 137 14.77 1.72 -15.28
N SER A 138 14.59 2.41 -16.41
CA SER A 138 14.43 3.87 -16.43
C SER A 138 13.19 4.31 -15.67
N ASP A 139 12.05 3.68 -15.90
CA ASP A 139 10.77 4.00 -15.24
C ASP A 139 10.88 3.77 -13.72
N TYR A 140 11.47 2.65 -13.29
CA TYR A 140 11.74 2.40 -11.88
C TYR A 140 12.65 3.45 -11.26
N THR A 141 13.73 3.83 -11.95
CA THR A 141 14.64 4.86 -11.47
C THR A 141 13.93 6.20 -11.31
N SER A 142 13.03 6.53 -12.24
CA SER A 142 12.25 7.76 -12.21
C SER A 142 11.25 7.78 -11.07
N ILE A 143 10.52 6.68 -10.85
CA ILE A 143 9.54 6.62 -9.75
C ILE A 143 10.21 6.62 -8.37
N PHE A 144 11.39 6.01 -8.21
CA PHE A 144 12.14 6.07 -6.96
C PHE A 144 12.59 7.49 -6.60
N LYS A 145 12.84 8.36 -7.59
CA LYS A 145 13.13 9.77 -7.33
C LYS A 145 11.89 10.53 -6.81
N VAL A 146 10.70 10.15 -7.29
CA VAL A 146 9.44 10.71 -6.78
C VAL A 146 9.21 10.26 -5.34
N GLU A 147 9.42 8.97 -5.06
CA GLU A 147 9.33 8.43 -3.70
C GLU A 147 10.34 9.08 -2.75
N ALA A 148 11.58 9.23 -3.19
CA ALA A 148 12.61 9.90 -2.40
C ALA A 148 12.22 11.35 -2.05
N ALA A 149 11.65 12.10 -3.00
CA ALA A 149 11.18 13.46 -2.74
C ALA A 149 10.04 13.49 -1.70
N LEU A 150 9.13 12.51 -1.73
CA LEU A 150 8.07 12.35 -0.74
C LEU A 150 8.66 12.05 0.64
N LEU A 151 9.60 11.10 0.72
CA LEU A 151 10.22 10.70 1.99
C LEU A 151 11.05 11.84 2.59
N ASP A 152 11.83 12.55 1.80
CA ASP A 152 12.64 13.69 2.25
C ASP A 152 11.76 14.83 2.82
N ALA A 153 10.57 15.03 2.26
CA ALA A 153 9.62 16.02 2.74
C ALA A 153 8.78 15.54 3.93
N THR A 154 8.84 14.25 4.28
CA THR A 154 8.10 13.67 5.41
C THR A 154 8.81 13.97 6.71
N VAL A 155 8.37 15.03 7.39
CA VAL A 155 8.98 15.51 8.64
C VAL A 155 7.96 15.51 9.75
N VAL A 156 8.33 14.92 10.90
CA VAL A 156 7.46 14.89 12.08
C VAL A 156 7.04 16.30 12.49
N GLY A 157 5.73 16.48 12.73
CA GLY A 157 5.14 17.78 13.10
C GLY A 157 4.84 18.70 11.92
N LYS A 158 5.09 18.27 10.68
CA LYS A 158 4.70 19.00 9.48
C LYS A 158 3.38 18.45 8.92
N PRO A 159 2.61 19.26 8.18
CA PRO A 159 1.40 18.78 7.51
C PRO A 159 1.68 17.69 6.48
N PHE A 160 0.76 16.73 6.34
CA PHE A 160 0.83 15.70 5.28
C PHE A 160 0.77 16.26 3.86
N SER A 161 0.28 17.50 3.70
CA SER A 161 0.34 18.21 2.42
C SER A 161 1.76 18.44 1.90
N ASP A 162 2.75 18.57 2.78
CA ASP A 162 4.12 18.87 2.39
C ASP A 162 4.75 17.72 1.58
N PRO A 163 4.78 16.46 2.05
CA PRO A 163 5.28 15.34 1.25
C PRO A 163 4.45 15.09 0.00
N ILE A 164 3.13 15.25 0.05
CA ILE A 164 2.28 15.09 -1.13
C ILE A 164 2.62 16.13 -2.19
N ASN A 165 2.77 17.41 -1.82
CA ASN A 165 3.15 18.47 -2.76
C ASN A 165 4.54 18.24 -3.34
N ALA A 166 5.49 17.74 -2.55
CA ALA A 166 6.82 17.37 -3.02
C ALA A 166 6.76 16.25 -4.07
N ALA A 167 5.97 15.20 -3.83
CA ALA A 167 5.76 14.12 -4.79
C ALA A 167 5.09 14.64 -6.08
N ILE A 168 4.02 15.44 -5.98
CA ILE A 168 3.32 16.04 -7.13
C ILE A 168 4.29 16.84 -8.00
N ALA A 169 5.16 17.63 -7.40
CA ALA A 169 6.17 18.39 -8.14
C ALA A 169 7.26 17.50 -8.77
N ALA A 170 7.57 16.37 -8.14
CA ALA A 170 8.61 15.47 -8.60
C ALA A 170 8.19 14.62 -9.82
N TYR A 171 6.88 14.33 -10.02
CA TYR A 171 6.41 13.56 -11.17
C TYR A 171 6.85 14.17 -12.51
N PRO A 172 6.47 15.39 -12.87
CA PRO A 172 6.87 15.97 -14.15
C PRO A 172 8.38 16.21 -14.24
N ALA A 173 9.06 16.46 -13.13
CA ALA A 173 10.52 16.62 -13.10
C ALA A 173 11.27 15.31 -13.42
N ASN A 174 10.60 14.16 -13.32
CA ASN A 174 11.18 12.84 -13.61
C ASN A 174 10.52 12.13 -14.81
N GLY A 175 9.86 12.88 -15.70
CA GLY A 175 9.37 12.38 -16.99
C GLY A 175 7.97 11.78 -16.98
N PHE A 176 7.22 11.94 -15.90
CA PHE A 176 5.81 11.53 -15.81
C PHE A 176 4.85 12.69 -16.15
N ASP A 177 3.60 12.37 -16.42
CA ASP A 177 2.56 13.36 -16.59
C ASP A 177 2.32 14.15 -15.28
N ALA A 178 1.94 15.41 -15.39
CA ALA A 178 1.69 16.25 -14.22
C ALA A 178 0.50 15.77 -13.36
N ASP A 179 -0.42 14.99 -13.96
CA ASP A 179 -1.57 14.39 -13.28
C ASP A 179 -1.34 12.92 -12.85
N GLU A 180 -0.12 12.39 -13.03
CA GLU A 180 0.21 10.99 -12.70
C GLU A 180 -0.13 10.62 -11.26
N TRP A 181 0.09 11.54 -10.32
CA TRP A 181 -0.24 11.36 -8.91
C TRP A 181 -1.73 11.04 -8.64
N THR A 182 -2.63 11.38 -9.58
CA THR A 182 -4.06 11.05 -9.47
C THR A 182 -4.38 9.61 -9.89
N LYS A 183 -3.44 8.93 -10.56
CA LYS A 183 -3.66 7.64 -11.18
C LYS A 183 -3.35 6.46 -10.26
N HIS A 184 -2.70 6.69 -9.12
CA HIS A 184 -2.40 5.63 -8.17
C HIS A 184 -3.16 5.76 -6.85
N HIS A 185 -3.23 4.66 -6.12
CA HIS A 185 -3.86 4.61 -4.82
C HIS A 185 -2.96 5.27 -3.77
N GLN A 186 -3.58 6.10 -2.96
CA GLN A 186 -2.94 6.71 -1.82
C GLN A 186 -3.62 6.14 -0.59
N GLY A 187 -3.00 5.17 -0.01
CA GLY A 187 -3.44 4.56 1.19
C GLY A 187 -2.28 4.44 2.15
N GLY A 188 -2.55 4.49 3.39
CA GLY A 188 -1.58 4.31 4.44
C GLY A 188 -2.20 3.69 5.64
#